data_a46db39aa9ea84587b6fc5c61c9f50d5
#
_entry.id   a46db39aa9ea84587b6fc5c61c9f50d5
#
_cell.length_a   1.000
_cell.length_b   1.000
_cell.length_c   1.000
_cell.angle_alpha   90.00
_cell.angle_beta   90.00
_cell.angle_gamma   90.00
#
_symmetry.space_group_name_H-M   'P 1'
#
loop_
_entity.id
_entity.type
_entity.pdbx_description
1 polymer ?
#
loop_
_entity_poly.entity_id
_entity_poly.type
_entity_poly.pdbx_seq_one_letter_code
_entity_poly.pdbx_strand_id
1 'polypeptide(L)' 'TYEINNLMLWAREHEELLPGTPLQFVGGIRDIKRTFLGKRKRGSFQYKGWTLLSWSEENKARVNL' A
#
# COMPACT_ATOMS: atom_id res chain seq x y z
N THR A 1 -11.04 6.27 -2.21
CA THR A 1 -10.67 4.86 -2.04
C THR A 1 -10.30 4.25 -3.38
N TYR A 2 -9.21 3.51 -3.40
CA TYR A 2 -8.72 2.87 -4.62
C TYR A 2 -8.64 1.36 -4.41
N GLU A 3 -9.17 0.60 -5.36
CA GLU A 3 -9.02 -0.85 -5.37
C GLU A 3 -7.83 -1.22 -6.24
N ILE A 4 -6.94 -2.02 -5.67
CA ILE A 4 -5.71 -2.44 -6.32
C ILE A 4 -5.78 -3.93 -6.59
N ASN A 5 -5.65 -4.32 -7.87
CA ASN A 5 -5.63 -5.71 -8.27
C ASN A 5 -4.21 -6.24 -8.43
N ASN A 6 -3.29 -5.36 -8.83
CA ASN A 6 -1.88 -5.68 -8.92
C ASN A 6 -1.12 -4.46 -8.40
N LEU A 7 -0.52 -4.58 -7.24
CA LEU A 7 0.07 -3.44 -6.54
C LEU A 7 1.16 -2.75 -7.35
N MET A 8 2.09 -3.49 -7.92
CA MET A 8 3.17 -2.90 -8.69
C MET A 8 2.67 -2.21 -9.95
N LEU A 9 1.78 -2.87 -10.69
CA LEU A 9 1.21 -2.32 -11.91
C LEU A 9 0.38 -1.06 -11.60
N TRP A 10 -0.47 -1.16 -10.57
CA TRP A 10 -1.28 -0.02 -10.14
C TRP A 10 -0.41 1.19 -9.78
N ALA A 11 0.67 0.94 -9.06
CA ALA A 11 1.58 2.02 -8.66
C ALA A 11 2.22 2.70 -9.88
N ARG A 12 2.61 1.92 -10.88
CA ARG A 12 3.17 2.46 -12.11
C ARG A 12 2.16 3.28 -12.90
N GLU A 13 0.92 2.82 -12.94
CA GLU A 13 -0.15 3.51 -13.66
C GLU A 13 -0.59 4.80 -12.96
N HIS A 14 -0.37 4.89 -11.66
CA HIS A 14 -0.79 6.03 -10.85
C HIS A 14 0.40 6.79 -10.25
N GLU A 15 1.53 6.76 -10.93
CA GLU A 15 2.77 7.38 -10.44
C GLU A 15 2.58 8.85 -10.06
N GLU A 16 1.73 9.57 -10.77
CA GLU A 16 1.44 10.98 -10.51
C GLU A 16 0.82 11.23 -9.14
N LEU A 17 0.11 10.26 -8.61
CA LEU A 17 -0.55 10.37 -7.32
C LEU A 17 0.36 10.00 -6.16
N LEU A 18 1.50 9.40 -6.44
CA LEU A 18 2.34 8.83 -5.40
C LEU A 18 3.34 9.84 -4.85
N PRO A 19 3.69 9.73 -3.55
CA PRO A 19 4.63 10.66 -2.91
C PRO A 19 6.10 10.40 -3.27
N GLY A 20 6.37 9.43 -4.13
CA GLY A 20 7.71 9.07 -4.55
C GLY A 20 7.65 8.15 -5.74
N THR A 21 8.61 7.24 -5.86
CA THR A 21 8.60 6.28 -6.95
C THR A 21 7.57 5.18 -6.71
N PRO A 22 7.08 4.50 -7.77
CA PRO A 22 6.18 3.36 -7.60
C PRO A 22 6.77 2.29 -6.68
N LEU A 23 8.06 2.03 -6.81
CA LEU A 23 8.75 1.04 -5.99
C LEU A 23 8.73 1.41 -4.50
N GLN A 24 8.91 2.67 -4.18
CA GLN A 24 8.84 3.16 -2.81
C GLN A 24 7.43 3.01 -2.24
N PHE A 25 6.42 3.32 -3.04
CA PHE A 25 5.03 3.17 -2.62
C PHE A 25 4.71 1.70 -2.33
N VAL A 26 5.10 0.81 -3.22
CA VAL A 26 4.87 -0.63 -3.04
C VAL A 26 5.53 -1.11 -1.75
N GLY A 27 6.76 -0.68 -1.49
CA GLY A 27 7.45 -1.01 -0.25
C GLY A 27 6.72 -0.49 0.98
N GLY A 28 6.23 0.75 0.94
CA GLY A 28 5.48 1.35 2.02
C GLY A 28 4.18 0.61 2.31
N ILE A 29 3.44 0.24 1.27
CA ILE A 29 2.18 -0.49 1.43
C ILE A 29 2.42 -1.90 1.98
N ARG A 30 3.47 -2.57 1.53
CA ARG A 30 3.84 -3.88 2.07
C ARG A 30 4.21 -3.82 3.55
N ASP A 31 4.83 -2.74 3.97
CA ASP A 31 5.16 -2.51 5.37
C ASP A 31 3.89 -2.35 6.20
N ILE A 32 2.93 -1.58 5.71
CA ILE A 32 1.63 -1.43 6.35
C ILE A 32 0.92 -2.79 6.44
N LYS A 33 0.98 -3.57 5.36
CA LYS A 33 0.41 -4.91 5.33
C LYS A 33 0.96 -5.79 6.45
N ARG A 34 2.27 -5.76 6.67
CA ARG A 34 2.90 -6.54 7.74
C ARG A 34 2.37 -6.14 9.11
N THR A 35 2.23 -4.84 9.35
CA THR A 35 1.64 -4.33 10.57
C THR A 35 0.19 -4.75 10.70
N PHE A 36 -0.55 -4.62 9.62
CA PHE A 36 -1.97 -4.96 9.55
C PHE A 36 -2.22 -6.45 9.86
N LEU A 37 -1.33 -7.31 9.41
CA LEU A 37 -1.41 -8.76 9.66
C LEU A 37 -0.82 -9.17 11.00
N GLY A 38 -0.33 -8.23 11.80
CA GLY A 38 0.22 -8.50 13.11
C GLY A 38 1.62 -9.10 13.10
N LYS A 39 2.33 -9.03 11.98
CA LYS A 39 3.69 -9.56 11.86
C LYS A 39 4.75 -8.61 12.39
N ARG A 40 4.40 -7.36 12.66
CA ARG A 40 5.27 -6.37 13.28
C ARG A 40 4.57 -5.81 14.50
N LYS A 41 5.28 -5.75 15.61
CA LYS A 41 4.74 -5.17 16.85
C LYS A 41 4.62 -3.67 16.77
N ARG A 42 5.55 -3.04 16.05
CA ARG A 42 5.53 -1.60 15.80
C ARG A 42 5.59 -1.40 14.30
N GLY A 43 4.67 -0.65 13.80
CA GLY A 43 4.63 -0.31 12.40
C GLY A 43 3.63 0.79 12.19
N SER A 44 3.64 1.32 10.98
CA SER A 44 2.71 2.36 10.60
C SER A 44 1.51 1.75 9.91
N PHE A 45 0.33 2.30 10.18
CA PHE A 45 -0.88 1.98 9.41
C PHE A 45 -1.07 2.98 8.28
N GLN A 46 -0.09 3.85 8.09
CA GLN A 46 -0.15 4.92 7.12
C GLN A 46 1.21 5.10 6.46
N TYR A 47 1.20 5.39 5.15
CA TYR A 47 2.40 5.72 4.40
C TYR A 47 2.17 7.04 3.67
N LYS A 48 2.77 8.12 4.18
CA LYS A 48 2.71 9.47 3.59
C LYS A 48 1.29 9.88 3.17
N GLY A 49 0.32 9.65 4.05
CA GLY A 49 -1.08 9.95 3.80
C GLY A 49 -1.90 8.79 3.27
N TRP A 50 -1.27 7.73 2.78
CA TRP A 50 -1.97 6.54 2.28
C TRP A 50 -2.25 5.57 3.42
N THR A 51 -3.47 5.07 3.46
CA THR A 51 -3.92 4.11 4.47
C THR A 51 -4.37 2.84 3.79
N LEU A 52 -3.94 1.70 4.31
CA LEU A 52 -4.40 0.39 3.84
C LEU A 52 -5.70 0.06 4.55
N LEU A 53 -6.77 -0.16 3.79
CA LEU A 53 -8.08 -0.50 4.32
C LEU A 53 -8.29 -2.01 4.40
N SER A 54 -7.81 -2.75 3.43
CA SER A 54 -7.94 -4.19 3.41
C SER A 54 -6.90 -4.83 2.50
N TRP A 55 -6.66 -6.11 2.71
CA TRP A 55 -5.74 -6.89 1.91
C TRP A 55 -6.34 -8.27 1.69
N SER A 56 -6.67 -8.60 0.44
CA SER A 56 -7.34 -9.86 0.11
C SER A 56 -6.37 -10.94 -0.34
N GLU A 57 -5.42 -10.57 -1.20
CA GLU A 57 -4.43 -11.47 -1.75
C GLU A 57 -3.11 -10.72 -1.85
N GLU A 58 -2.04 -11.41 -2.27
CA GLU A 58 -0.70 -10.84 -2.26
C GLU A 58 -0.60 -9.47 -2.94
N ASN A 59 -1.29 -9.28 -4.05
CA ASN A 59 -1.23 -8.03 -4.80
C ASN A 59 -2.56 -7.28 -4.84
N LYS A 60 -3.57 -7.75 -4.11
CA LYS A 60 -4.88 -7.12 -4.08
C LYS A 60 -5.10 -6.41 -2.76
N ALA A 61 -5.41 -5.13 -2.84
CA ALA A 61 -5.58 -4.30 -1.66
C ALA A 61 -6.60 -3.20 -1.93
N ARG A 62 -7.08 -2.60 -0.85
CA ARG A 62 -7.87 -1.39 -0.92
C ARG A 62 -7.17 -0.34 -0.08
N VAL A 63 -6.90 0.80 -0.68
CA VAL A 63 -6.18 1.88 -0.01
C VAL A 63 -6.98 3.17 -0.08
N ASN A 64 -6.68 4.10 0.80
CA ASN A 64 -7.29 5.41 0.84
C ASN A 64 -6.22 6.48 1.02
N LEU A 65 -6.39 7.60 0.32
CA LEU A 65 -5.52 8.75 0.47
C LEU A 65 -6.16 9.80 1.37
#